data_11189cd14dd57fa0fb9b5578261c7283
#
_entry.id   11189cd14dd57fa0fb9b5578261c7283
#
_cell.length_a   1.000
_cell.length_b   1.000
_cell.length_c   1.000
_cell.angle_alpha   90.00
_cell.angle_beta   90.00
_cell.angle_gamma   90.00
#
_symmetry.space_group_name_H-M   'P 1'
#
loop_
_entity.id
_entity.type
_entity.pdbx_description
1 polymer ?
#
loop_
_entity_poly.entity_id
_entity_poly.type
_entity_poly.pdbx_seq_one_letter_code
_entity_poly.pdbx_strand_id
1 'polypeptide(L)'
;NKKISDWESVTCAFLKYLIHMKLSTFCILCCLSTSLSQAATYIWSGAAGNGIYGDANNWTVNGTPNGYYPQSNSDNAIIGKNAGTVTWSTSQSYFGATRQVIIESGSTLLCTTTVGDLNVDSFTLEGNSQLIFESSNALGLGRNFTLNFGTFTAEEHGTLTATDISGFWTNGKTVVFAGILDTSSLSGSGTIELASIKSAQLGGNLYLDLFGLDISTSDPKIQTSVAQVTENGVTKVLINYETVPEPATATLGLLGLGGLLLRRKRQ
;
A
#
# COMPACT_ATOMS: atom_id res chain seq x y z
N ASN A 1 79.64 15.48 -10.41
CA ASN A 1 78.59 15.74 -9.39
C ASN A 1 77.18 16.11 -9.92
N LYS A 2 77.03 16.39 -11.20
CA LYS A 2 75.74 16.77 -11.77
C LYS A 2 74.84 15.58 -12.23
N LYS A 3 75.43 14.41 -12.42
CA LYS A 3 74.69 13.22 -12.89
C LYS A 3 73.97 12.44 -11.79
N ILE A 4 74.31 12.61 -10.52
CA ILE A 4 73.66 11.88 -9.42
C ILE A 4 72.34 12.56 -8.99
N SER A 5 72.26 13.91 -9.07
CA SER A 5 71.05 14.65 -8.70
C SER A 5 69.85 14.39 -9.63
N ASP A 6 70.13 14.05 -10.89
CA ASP A 6 69.03 13.81 -11.87
C ASP A 6 68.39 12.42 -11.71
N TRP A 7 69.11 11.46 -11.18
CA TRP A 7 68.56 10.11 -10.90
C TRP A 7 67.62 10.10 -9.66
N GLU A 8 67.96 10.90 -8.62
CA GLU A 8 67.11 10.97 -7.44
C GLU A 8 65.77 11.70 -7.74
N SER A 9 65.80 12.69 -8.63
CA SER A 9 64.56 13.40 -9.00
C SER A 9 63.63 12.53 -9.84
N VAL A 10 64.14 11.71 -10.74
CA VAL A 10 63.36 10.79 -11.58
C VAL A 10 62.76 9.64 -10.77
N THR A 11 63.51 9.07 -9.85
CA THR A 11 63.02 8.00 -8.97
C THR A 11 61.95 8.50 -8.02
N CYS A 12 62.06 9.75 -7.47
CA CYS A 12 61.08 10.33 -6.61
C CYS A 12 59.76 10.66 -7.38
N ALA A 13 59.87 11.13 -8.62
CA ALA A 13 58.71 11.37 -9.49
C ALA A 13 57.97 10.09 -9.86
N PHE A 14 58.72 9.01 -10.18
CA PHE A 14 58.15 7.70 -10.52
C PHE A 14 57.50 7.04 -9.32
N LEU A 15 58.07 7.16 -8.13
CA LEU A 15 57.45 6.67 -6.89
C LEU A 15 56.16 7.40 -6.54
N LYS A 16 56.12 8.72 -6.72
CA LYS A 16 54.91 9.54 -6.53
C LYS A 16 53.83 9.13 -7.52
N TYR A 17 54.17 8.86 -8.78
CA TYR A 17 53.23 8.43 -9.79
C TYR A 17 52.65 7.03 -9.47
N LEU A 18 53.47 6.07 -9.02
CA LEU A 18 53.03 4.75 -8.58
C LEU A 18 52.13 4.80 -7.35
N ILE A 19 52.43 5.69 -6.39
CA ILE A 19 51.57 5.86 -5.22
C ILE A 19 50.21 6.47 -5.62
N HIS A 20 50.19 7.44 -6.53
CA HIS A 20 48.93 8.02 -7.04
C HIS A 20 48.10 7.02 -7.83
N MET A 21 48.74 6.19 -8.69
CA MET A 21 48.06 5.11 -9.42
C MET A 21 47.46 4.06 -8.49
N LYS A 22 48.18 3.62 -7.46
CA LYS A 22 47.65 2.66 -6.49
C LYS A 22 46.50 3.27 -5.66
N LEU A 23 46.61 4.54 -5.31
CA LEU A 23 45.57 5.23 -4.54
C LEU A 23 44.30 5.45 -5.38
N SER A 24 44.43 5.84 -6.65
CA SER A 24 43.28 6.01 -7.55
C SER A 24 42.60 4.67 -7.88
N THR A 25 43.39 3.61 -8.10
CA THR A 25 42.85 2.26 -8.33
C THR A 25 42.15 1.73 -7.08
N PHE A 26 42.68 2.02 -5.89
CA PHE A 26 42.05 1.65 -4.62
C PHE A 26 40.76 2.42 -4.37
N CYS A 27 40.68 3.72 -4.69
CA CYS A 27 39.47 4.51 -4.63
C CYS A 27 38.40 4.01 -5.63
N ILE A 28 38.79 3.65 -6.86
CA ILE A 28 37.87 3.09 -7.85
C ILE A 28 37.36 1.73 -7.37
N LEU A 29 38.20 0.87 -6.80
CA LEU A 29 37.77 -0.41 -6.24
C LEU A 29 36.88 -0.25 -5.00
N CYS A 30 37.12 0.73 -4.13
CA CYS A 30 36.23 1.07 -3.03
C CYS A 30 34.89 1.66 -3.50
N CYS A 31 34.87 2.44 -4.58
CA CYS A 31 33.63 2.93 -5.16
C CYS A 31 32.81 1.84 -5.88
N LEU A 32 33.48 0.80 -6.39
CA LEU A 32 32.80 -0.35 -7.01
C LEU A 32 32.26 -1.35 -5.98
N SER A 33 32.73 -1.31 -4.75
CA SER A 33 32.25 -2.18 -3.66
C SER A 33 31.12 -1.55 -2.82
N THR A 34 30.58 -0.36 -3.18
CA THR A 34 29.27 0.01 -2.75
C THR A 34 28.31 -0.95 -3.44
N SER A 35 28.09 -2.11 -2.82
CA SER A 35 26.94 -2.93 -3.13
C SER A 35 25.73 -2.00 -3.04
N LEU A 36 25.21 -1.59 -4.18
CA LEU A 36 23.87 -1.03 -4.27
C LEU A 36 23.01 -2.07 -3.57
N SER A 37 22.58 -1.77 -2.35
CA SER A 37 21.57 -2.57 -1.67
C SER A 37 20.34 -2.55 -2.57
N GLN A 38 20.30 -3.54 -3.47
CA GLN A 38 19.19 -3.66 -4.39
C GLN A 38 17.99 -4.07 -3.54
N ALA A 39 16.91 -3.34 -3.67
CA ALA A 39 15.65 -3.68 -3.04
C ALA A 39 15.30 -5.14 -3.36
N ALA A 40 15.21 -5.97 -2.34
CA ALA A 40 14.80 -7.35 -2.53
C ALA A 40 13.27 -7.44 -2.57
N THR A 41 12.75 -8.26 -3.47
CA THR A 41 11.34 -8.64 -3.45
C THR A 41 11.22 -10.04 -2.86
N TYR A 42 10.61 -10.09 -1.69
CA TYR A 42 10.32 -11.32 -0.97
C TYR A 42 8.92 -11.79 -1.35
N ILE A 43 8.82 -13.07 -1.69
CA ILE A 43 7.55 -13.71 -2.03
C ILE A 43 7.24 -14.73 -0.93
N TRP A 44 6.05 -14.63 -0.38
CA TRP A 44 5.55 -15.56 0.61
C TRP A 44 5.39 -16.96 0.01
N SER A 45 6.11 -17.93 0.56
CA SER A 45 6.02 -19.34 0.19
C SER A 45 5.18 -20.15 1.18
N GLY A 46 5.10 -19.69 2.43
CA GLY A 46 4.46 -20.40 3.53
C GLY A 46 5.11 -21.74 3.89
N ALA A 47 6.37 -21.97 3.46
CA ALA A 47 7.02 -23.27 3.55
C ALA A 47 7.24 -23.77 4.99
N ALA A 48 7.32 -22.85 5.97
CA ALA A 48 7.38 -23.23 7.38
C ALA A 48 6.03 -23.74 7.93
N GLY A 49 4.91 -23.49 7.24
CA GLY A 49 3.57 -23.94 7.62
C GLY A 49 2.99 -23.31 8.90
N ASN A 50 3.63 -22.26 9.44
CA ASN A 50 3.26 -21.64 10.71
C ASN A 50 2.53 -20.29 10.57
N GLY A 51 2.43 -19.74 9.35
CA GLY A 51 1.76 -18.46 9.08
C GLY A 51 2.47 -17.23 9.65
N ILE A 52 3.73 -17.33 10.12
CA ILE A 52 4.45 -16.24 10.79
C ILE A 52 5.23 -15.41 9.78
N TYR A 53 4.91 -14.11 9.65
CA TYR A 53 5.60 -13.17 8.76
C TYR A 53 7.11 -13.10 9.00
N GLY A 54 7.54 -13.06 10.26
CA GLY A 54 8.94 -12.96 10.65
C GLY A 54 9.75 -14.26 10.56
N ASP A 55 9.15 -15.36 10.11
CA ASP A 55 9.90 -16.61 9.89
C ASP A 55 10.50 -16.60 8.47
N ALA A 56 11.84 -16.56 8.40
CA ALA A 56 12.57 -16.50 7.15
C ALA A 56 12.30 -17.70 6.22
N ASN A 57 11.90 -18.86 6.77
CA ASN A 57 11.57 -20.04 5.99
C ASN A 57 10.27 -19.90 5.21
N ASN A 58 9.45 -18.91 5.53
CA ASN A 58 8.22 -18.60 4.79
C ASN A 58 8.46 -17.72 3.56
N TRP A 59 9.68 -17.26 3.33
CA TRP A 59 9.99 -16.30 2.28
C TRP A 59 11.00 -16.82 1.27
N THR A 60 10.83 -16.40 0.03
CA THR A 60 11.78 -16.64 -1.05
C THR A 60 12.13 -15.33 -1.76
N VAL A 61 13.33 -15.26 -2.30
CA VAL A 61 13.76 -14.24 -3.25
C VAL A 61 14.12 -14.95 -4.54
N ASN A 62 13.50 -14.55 -5.65
CA ASN A 62 13.64 -15.24 -6.95
C ASN A 62 13.36 -16.77 -6.86
N GLY A 63 12.35 -17.14 -6.05
CA GLY A 63 11.94 -18.54 -5.86
C GLY A 63 12.87 -19.37 -4.98
N THR A 64 13.90 -18.79 -4.36
CA THR A 64 14.86 -19.50 -3.51
C THR A 64 14.80 -18.97 -2.07
N PRO A 65 14.74 -19.83 -1.04
CA PRO A 65 14.90 -19.41 0.35
C PRO A 65 16.26 -18.74 0.54
N ASN A 66 16.26 -17.54 1.14
CA ASN A 66 17.50 -16.79 1.37
C ASN A 66 17.86 -16.62 2.85
N GLY A 67 17.08 -17.23 3.77
CA GLY A 67 17.31 -17.16 5.21
C GLY A 67 16.90 -15.84 5.86
N TYR A 68 16.19 -14.97 5.14
CA TYR A 68 15.71 -13.67 5.63
C TYR A 68 14.23 -13.49 5.32
N TYR A 69 13.60 -12.55 6.01
CA TYR A 69 12.26 -12.05 5.72
C TYR A 69 12.33 -10.54 5.40
N PRO A 70 11.29 -9.92 4.82
CA PRO A 70 11.30 -8.48 4.54
C PRO A 70 11.49 -7.67 5.81
N GLN A 71 12.58 -6.92 5.94
CA GLN A 71 12.92 -6.17 7.14
C GLN A 71 13.74 -4.90 6.88
N SER A 72 13.88 -4.50 5.63
CA SER A 72 14.64 -3.32 5.22
C SER A 72 13.73 -2.27 4.55
N ASN A 73 14.04 -0.99 4.73
CA ASN A 73 13.36 0.14 4.05
C ASN A 73 13.32 0.04 2.53
N SER A 74 14.13 -0.82 1.94
CA SER A 74 14.17 -1.05 0.50
C SER A 74 13.43 -2.31 0.08
N ASP A 75 13.06 -3.20 1.01
CA ASP A 75 12.45 -4.49 0.69
C ASP A 75 10.98 -4.34 0.29
N ASN A 76 10.55 -5.17 -0.64
CA ASN A 76 9.15 -5.39 -0.95
C ASN A 76 8.71 -6.77 -0.48
N ALA A 77 7.49 -6.90 0.00
CA ALA A 77 6.88 -8.15 0.42
C ALA A 77 5.64 -8.43 -0.44
N ILE A 78 5.50 -9.65 -0.95
CA ILE A 78 4.33 -10.12 -1.66
C ILE A 78 3.76 -11.33 -0.92
N ILE A 79 2.57 -11.17 -0.36
CA ILE A 79 1.77 -12.26 0.19
C ILE A 79 0.86 -12.71 -0.93
N GLY A 80 1.20 -13.85 -1.52
CA GLY A 80 0.58 -14.35 -2.75
C GLY A 80 -0.89 -14.73 -2.57
N LYS A 81 -1.56 -14.93 -3.69
CA LYS A 81 -3.00 -15.24 -3.76
C LYS A 81 -3.36 -16.47 -2.92
N ASN A 82 -4.42 -16.34 -2.11
CA ASN A 82 -4.93 -17.42 -1.24
C ASN A 82 -3.88 -17.97 -0.25
N ALA A 83 -2.94 -17.15 0.18
CA ALA A 83 -1.93 -17.54 1.19
C ALA A 83 -2.54 -17.82 2.58
N GLY A 84 -3.83 -17.52 2.75
CA GLY A 84 -4.49 -17.57 4.06
C GLY A 84 -4.09 -16.40 4.95
N THR A 85 -4.08 -16.62 6.26
CA THR A 85 -3.69 -15.59 7.22
C THR A 85 -2.20 -15.65 7.50
N VAL A 86 -1.52 -14.55 7.20
CA VAL A 86 -0.12 -14.29 7.56
C VAL A 86 -0.10 -13.38 8.76
N THR A 87 0.51 -13.82 9.87
CA THR A 87 0.55 -13.05 11.11
C THR A 87 1.87 -12.33 11.25
N TRP A 88 1.80 -11.02 11.35
CA TRP A 88 2.94 -10.17 11.66
C TRP A 88 2.88 -9.79 13.13
N SER A 89 3.61 -10.53 13.96
CA SER A 89 3.71 -10.29 15.40
C SER A 89 5.07 -9.70 15.77
N THR A 90 5.10 -8.84 16.76
CA THR A 90 6.28 -8.11 17.20
C THR A 90 7.10 -8.74 18.30
N SER A 91 6.99 -9.99 18.56
CA SER A 91 7.99 -10.65 19.42
C SER A 91 9.43 -10.56 18.84
N GLN A 92 9.55 -10.05 17.63
CA GLN A 92 10.82 -9.79 16.95
C GLN A 92 11.07 -8.28 16.93
N SER A 93 12.09 -7.85 17.60
CA SER A 93 12.47 -6.49 18.00
C SER A 93 12.73 -5.46 16.88
N TYR A 94 12.43 -5.75 15.64
CA TYR A 94 12.58 -4.84 14.51
C TYR A 94 11.40 -5.01 13.54
N PHE A 95 10.47 -4.06 13.58
CA PHE A 95 9.74 -3.71 12.37
C PHE A 95 10.77 -3.06 11.45
N GLY A 96 11.51 -3.90 10.75
CA GLY A 96 12.30 -3.42 9.64
C GLY A 96 11.34 -2.65 8.74
N ALA A 97 11.72 -1.49 8.36
CA ALA A 97 10.95 -0.68 7.46
C ALA A 97 10.85 -1.42 6.14
N THR A 98 9.73 -2.06 5.89
CA THR A 98 9.40 -2.65 4.60
C THR A 98 8.85 -1.54 3.73
N ARG A 99 9.37 -1.38 2.52
CA ARG A 99 8.94 -0.33 1.62
C ARG A 99 7.49 -0.53 1.19
N GLN A 100 7.19 -1.72 0.69
CA GLN A 100 5.87 -2.07 0.17
C GLN A 100 5.47 -3.47 0.60
N VAL A 101 4.22 -3.63 1.02
CA VAL A 101 3.60 -4.93 1.25
C VAL A 101 2.41 -5.08 0.31
N ILE A 102 2.45 -6.07 -0.56
CA ILE A 102 1.36 -6.42 -1.47
C ILE A 102 0.65 -7.63 -0.87
N ILE A 103 -0.65 -7.54 -0.69
CA ILE A 103 -1.52 -8.62 -0.22
C ILE A 103 -2.46 -8.95 -1.37
N GLU A 104 -2.20 -10.08 -2.01
CA GLU A 104 -2.98 -10.52 -3.16
C GLU A 104 -4.32 -11.13 -2.74
N SER A 105 -5.23 -11.23 -3.71
CA SER A 105 -6.61 -11.66 -3.52
C SER A 105 -6.78 -12.92 -2.66
N GLY A 106 -7.70 -12.86 -1.71
CA GLY A 106 -8.03 -13.97 -0.80
C GLY A 106 -7.01 -14.19 0.33
N SER A 107 -6.05 -13.30 0.51
CA SER A 107 -5.05 -13.37 1.57
C SER A 107 -5.30 -12.33 2.65
N THR A 108 -4.87 -12.61 3.87
CA THR A 108 -4.99 -11.73 5.02
C THR A 108 -3.63 -11.49 5.65
N LEU A 109 -3.28 -10.23 5.86
CA LEU A 109 -2.19 -9.86 6.74
C LEU A 109 -2.75 -9.38 8.08
N LEU A 110 -2.49 -10.13 9.14
CA LEU A 110 -2.88 -9.83 10.50
C LEU A 110 -1.68 -9.25 11.26
N CYS A 111 -1.74 -7.98 11.63
CA CYS A 111 -0.72 -7.31 12.43
C CYS A 111 -1.15 -7.30 13.90
N THR A 112 -0.48 -8.10 14.73
CA THR A 112 -0.78 -8.26 16.17
C THR A 112 0.31 -7.65 17.05
N THR A 113 0.85 -6.52 16.64
CA THR A 113 2.02 -5.97 17.33
C THR A 113 1.72 -5.44 18.72
N THR A 114 2.65 -5.70 19.61
CA THR A 114 2.59 -5.21 20.99
C THR A 114 3.68 -4.18 21.31
N VAL A 115 4.72 -4.07 20.48
CA VAL A 115 5.88 -3.18 20.74
C VAL A 115 6.54 -2.77 19.44
N GLY A 116 6.66 -1.47 19.19
CA GLY A 116 7.41 -0.91 18.07
C GLY A 116 6.53 -0.29 16.99
N ASP A 117 7.18 0.48 16.12
CA ASP A 117 6.51 1.22 15.06
C ASP A 117 6.43 0.42 13.76
N LEU A 118 5.27 0.40 13.15
CA LEU A 118 5.09 -0.11 11.80
C LEU A 118 5.63 0.93 10.80
N ASN A 119 6.74 0.61 10.14
CA ASN A 119 7.42 1.48 9.19
C ASN A 119 7.26 0.97 7.76
N VAL A 120 6.04 0.99 7.24
CA VAL A 120 5.71 0.60 5.85
C VAL A 120 5.34 1.85 5.06
N ASP A 121 5.87 2.01 3.84
CA ASP A 121 5.53 3.14 2.99
C ASP A 121 4.18 2.94 2.29
N SER A 122 3.86 1.68 1.92
CA SER A 122 2.57 1.36 1.30
C SER A 122 2.14 -0.08 1.54
N PHE A 123 0.83 -0.26 1.69
CA PHE A 123 0.15 -1.54 1.53
C PHE A 123 -0.66 -1.51 0.24
N THR A 124 -0.55 -2.56 -0.57
CA THR A 124 -1.43 -2.78 -1.73
C THR A 124 -2.35 -3.94 -1.41
N LEU A 125 -3.65 -3.72 -1.52
CA LEU A 125 -4.70 -4.69 -1.23
C LEU A 125 -5.41 -5.05 -2.53
N GLU A 126 -5.17 -6.25 -3.05
CA GLU A 126 -5.73 -6.71 -4.30
C GLU A 126 -6.93 -7.63 -4.09
N GLY A 127 -7.99 -7.45 -4.88
CA GLY A 127 -9.19 -8.25 -4.81
C GLY A 127 -9.75 -8.32 -3.38
N ASN A 128 -10.17 -9.51 -2.93
CA ASN A 128 -10.73 -9.72 -1.59
C ASN A 128 -9.65 -9.95 -0.52
N SER A 129 -8.58 -9.16 -0.54
CA SER A 129 -7.53 -9.22 0.48
C SER A 129 -7.87 -8.39 1.71
N GLN A 130 -7.23 -8.70 2.83
CA GLN A 130 -7.48 -8.04 4.10
C GLN A 130 -6.19 -7.61 4.79
N LEU A 131 -6.17 -6.38 5.29
CA LEU A 131 -5.19 -5.89 6.24
C LEU A 131 -5.88 -5.66 7.58
N ILE A 132 -5.49 -6.41 8.59
CA ILE A 132 -6.11 -6.34 9.92
C ILE A 132 -5.07 -5.89 10.94
N PHE A 133 -5.38 -4.84 11.68
CA PHE A 133 -4.65 -4.43 12.88
C PHE A 133 -5.45 -4.87 14.11
N GLU A 134 -4.86 -5.77 14.88
CA GLU A 134 -5.42 -6.30 16.11
C GLU A 134 -4.35 -6.28 17.19
N SER A 135 -4.55 -5.50 18.25
CA SER A 135 -3.57 -5.39 19.32
C SER A 135 -4.20 -4.92 20.62
N SER A 136 -3.94 -5.64 21.69
CA SER A 136 -4.30 -5.20 23.06
C SER A 136 -3.52 -3.97 23.51
N ASN A 137 -2.45 -3.61 22.83
CA ASN A 137 -1.66 -2.41 23.05
C ASN A 137 -1.85 -1.40 21.91
N ALA A 138 -1.36 -0.17 22.10
CA ALA A 138 -1.36 0.80 21.02
C ALA A 138 -0.40 0.37 19.90
N LEU A 139 -0.86 0.47 18.66
CA LEU A 139 -0.04 0.22 17.48
C LEU A 139 0.70 1.50 17.09
N GLY A 140 2.03 1.44 17.04
CA GLY A 140 2.85 2.53 16.51
C GLY A 140 2.83 2.59 14.99
N LEU A 141 2.60 3.78 14.43
CA LEU A 141 2.87 4.05 13.02
C LEU A 141 4.07 4.98 12.94
N GLY A 142 5.20 4.47 12.49
CA GLY A 142 6.44 5.23 12.40
C GLY A 142 6.41 6.30 11.32
N ARG A 143 5.55 6.15 10.29
CA ARG A 143 5.42 7.07 9.16
C ARG A 143 4.00 7.11 8.61
N ASN A 144 3.73 8.08 7.73
CA ASN A 144 2.57 8.04 6.87
C ASN A 144 2.69 6.84 5.91
N PHE A 145 1.58 6.23 5.55
CA PHE A 145 1.58 5.17 4.53
C PHE A 145 0.42 5.32 3.55
N THR A 146 0.60 4.76 2.37
CA THR A 146 -0.45 4.66 1.37
C THR A 146 -1.10 3.30 1.45
N LEU A 147 -2.43 3.29 1.49
CA LEU A 147 -3.28 2.12 1.33
C LEU A 147 -3.81 2.13 -0.10
N ASN A 148 -3.23 1.31 -0.96
CA ASN A 148 -3.53 1.25 -2.38
C ASN A 148 -4.41 0.04 -2.68
N PHE A 149 -5.58 0.27 -3.26
CA PHE A 149 -6.53 -0.79 -3.65
C PHE A 149 -6.38 -1.22 -5.11
N GLY A 150 -5.43 -0.63 -5.85
CA GLY A 150 -5.30 -0.86 -7.28
C GLY A 150 -6.56 -0.48 -8.04
N THR A 151 -6.91 -1.26 -9.07
CA THR A 151 -8.24 -1.20 -9.69
C THR A 151 -9.13 -2.24 -9.01
N PHE A 152 -10.27 -1.82 -8.48
CA PHE A 152 -11.16 -2.67 -7.69
C PHE A 152 -12.63 -2.50 -8.12
N THR A 153 -13.47 -3.47 -7.78
CA THR A 153 -14.92 -3.46 -8.04
C THR A 153 -15.72 -3.45 -6.74
N ALA A 154 -17.03 -3.38 -6.83
CA ALA A 154 -17.90 -3.50 -5.65
C ALA A 154 -17.84 -4.90 -5.01
N GLU A 155 -17.63 -5.94 -5.79
CA GLU A 155 -17.57 -7.32 -5.34
C GLU A 155 -16.17 -7.77 -4.95
N GLU A 156 -15.14 -7.18 -5.58
CA GLU A 156 -13.74 -7.53 -5.35
C GLU A 156 -12.91 -6.31 -4.98
N HIS A 157 -12.69 -6.12 -3.69
CA HIS A 157 -11.89 -5.02 -3.14
C HIS A 157 -11.18 -5.44 -1.86
N GLY A 158 -10.05 -4.82 -1.60
CA GLY A 158 -9.34 -4.99 -0.35
C GLY A 158 -10.02 -4.25 0.80
N THR A 159 -9.75 -4.67 2.03
CA THR A 159 -10.28 -4.01 3.23
C THR A 159 -9.22 -3.80 4.30
N LEU A 160 -9.31 -2.67 5.02
CA LEU A 160 -8.56 -2.41 6.25
C LEU A 160 -9.48 -2.54 7.45
N THR A 161 -9.12 -3.34 8.42
CA THR A 161 -9.80 -3.42 9.71
C THR A 161 -8.84 -3.06 10.85
N ALA A 162 -9.23 -2.09 11.69
CA ALA A 162 -8.47 -1.64 12.85
C ALA A 162 -9.41 -1.28 14.01
N THR A 163 -10.35 -2.17 14.30
CA THR A 163 -11.37 -1.97 15.35
C THR A 163 -10.97 -2.58 16.68
N ASP A 164 -10.24 -3.69 16.66
CA ASP A 164 -9.77 -4.39 17.86
C ASP A 164 -8.33 -4.03 18.23
N ILE A 165 -8.12 -2.73 18.47
CA ILE A 165 -6.85 -2.16 18.93
C ILE A 165 -7.11 -1.31 20.17
N SER A 166 -6.16 -1.25 21.12
CA SER A 166 -6.26 -0.33 22.25
C SER A 166 -6.16 1.12 21.79
N GLY A 167 -5.37 1.37 20.72
CA GLY A 167 -5.22 2.64 20.07
C GLY A 167 -4.08 2.66 19.05
N PHE A 168 -3.94 3.80 18.35
CA PHE A 168 -2.71 4.10 17.61
C PHE A 168 -1.80 4.96 18.48
N TRP A 169 -0.55 4.55 18.60
CA TRP A 169 0.50 5.40 19.13
C TRP A 169 1.19 6.09 17.96
N THR A 170 0.61 7.20 17.54
CA THR A 170 1.08 7.95 16.37
C THR A 170 1.10 9.43 16.70
N ASN A 171 2.04 10.15 16.17
CA ASN A 171 2.10 11.60 16.30
C ASN A 171 1.58 12.24 15.00
N GLY A 172 0.26 12.18 14.78
CA GLY A 172 -0.39 12.82 13.64
C GLY A 172 0.01 12.21 12.29
N LYS A 173 -0.01 10.88 12.16
CA LYS A 173 0.27 10.20 10.90
C LYS A 173 -0.95 10.16 10.00
N THR A 174 -0.70 10.11 8.69
CA THR A 174 -1.74 10.08 7.66
C THR A 174 -1.73 8.73 6.96
N VAL A 175 -2.91 8.15 6.80
CA VAL A 175 -3.18 7.05 5.88
C VAL A 175 -3.79 7.63 4.63
N VAL A 176 -3.09 7.51 3.52
CA VAL A 176 -3.56 7.95 2.20
C VAL A 176 -4.25 6.78 1.52
N PHE A 177 -5.53 6.92 1.21
CA PHE A 177 -6.29 5.94 0.45
C PHE A 177 -6.14 6.24 -1.03
N ALA A 178 -5.73 5.25 -1.81
CA ALA A 178 -5.54 5.36 -3.25
C ALA A 178 -6.12 4.14 -3.98
N GLY A 179 -6.64 4.33 -5.19
CA GLY A 179 -7.17 3.25 -6.02
C GLY A 179 -8.19 3.77 -7.01
N ILE A 180 -8.58 2.92 -7.96
CA ILE A 180 -9.52 3.23 -9.02
C ILE A 180 -10.70 2.28 -8.92
N LEU A 181 -11.90 2.83 -8.72
CA LEU A 181 -13.13 2.04 -8.74
C LEU A 181 -13.51 1.74 -10.20
N ASP A 182 -13.55 0.47 -10.56
CA ASP A 182 -14.18 0.03 -11.82
C ASP A 182 -15.70 0.09 -11.67
N THR A 183 -16.30 1.10 -12.27
CA THR A 183 -17.75 1.34 -12.21
C THR A 183 -18.54 0.58 -13.27
N SER A 184 -17.89 -0.21 -14.12
CA SER A 184 -18.54 -0.89 -15.27
C SER A 184 -19.57 -1.93 -14.86
N SER A 185 -19.43 -2.54 -13.67
CA SER A 185 -20.34 -3.54 -13.12
C SER A 185 -21.38 -2.96 -12.15
N LEU A 186 -21.32 -1.67 -11.82
CA LEU A 186 -22.24 -1.06 -10.86
C LEU A 186 -23.66 -1.00 -11.40
N SER A 187 -24.61 -1.44 -10.59
CA SER A 187 -26.03 -1.36 -10.88
C SER A 187 -26.84 -1.17 -9.59
N GLY A 188 -27.97 -0.45 -9.68
CA GLY A 188 -28.78 -0.18 -8.50
C GLY A 188 -28.11 0.80 -7.56
N SER A 189 -28.20 0.54 -6.26
CA SER A 189 -27.55 1.33 -5.21
C SER A 189 -26.84 0.40 -4.23
N GLY A 190 -25.72 0.85 -3.70
CA GLY A 190 -24.95 0.07 -2.74
C GLY A 190 -23.85 0.87 -2.05
N THR A 191 -23.12 0.17 -1.21
CA THR A 191 -22.03 0.72 -0.44
C THR A 191 -20.86 -0.27 -0.44
N ILE A 192 -19.66 0.24 -0.69
CA ILE A 192 -18.39 -0.50 -0.63
C ILE A 192 -17.66 -0.01 0.63
N GLU A 193 -17.33 -0.90 1.56
CA GLU A 193 -16.58 -0.57 2.77
C GLU A 193 -15.10 -0.84 2.55
N LEU A 194 -14.27 0.20 2.48
CA LEU A 194 -12.83 0.09 2.31
C LEU A 194 -12.08 -0.02 3.64
N ALA A 195 -12.62 0.58 4.70
CA ALA A 195 -11.98 0.52 6.01
C ALA A 195 -12.97 0.66 7.17
N SER A 196 -12.64 0.00 8.28
CA SER A 196 -13.25 0.14 9.59
C SER A 196 -12.17 0.40 10.64
N ILE A 197 -12.19 1.59 11.26
CA ILE A 197 -11.15 2.06 12.17
C ILE A 197 -11.77 2.57 13.48
N LYS A 198 -11.15 2.26 14.62
CA LYS A 198 -11.58 2.77 15.94
C LYS A 198 -11.55 4.29 15.96
N SER A 199 -12.70 4.94 16.14
CA SER A 199 -12.88 6.39 15.97
C SER A 199 -12.06 7.24 16.94
N ALA A 200 -11.85 6.75 18.16
CA ALA A 200 -11.13 7.49 19.21
C ALA A 200 -9.69 7.88 18.80
N GLN A 201 -9.17 7.32 17.72
CA GLN A 201 -7.82 7.57 17.22
C GLN A 201 -7.77 8.61 16.11
N LEU A 202 -8.92 8.92 15.50
CA LEU A 202 -9.00 9.86 14.39
C LEU A 202 -9.05 11.32 14.87
N GLY A 203 -8.42 12.20 14.10
CA GLY A 203 -8.43 13.65 14.38
C GLY A 203 -7.35 14.16 15.33
N GLY A 204 -6.47 13.28 15.83
CA GLY A 204 -5.34 13.69 16.70
C GLY A 204 -4.10 12.85 16.42
N ASN A 205 -4.25 11.53 16.50
CA ASN A 205 -3.16 10.59 16.29
C ASN A 205 -3.08 10.09 14.84
N LEU A 206 -4.25 9.94 14.18
CA LEU A 206 -4.36 9.42 12.82
C LEU A 206 -5.28 10.31 11.99
N TYR A 207 -4.84 10.61 10.78
CA TYR A 207 -5.62 11.31 9.75
C TYR A 207 -5.86 10.39 8.56
N LEU A 208 -7.03 10.53 7.91
CA LEU A 208 -7.36 9.80 6.68
C LEU A 208 -7.39 10.80 5.53
N ASP A 209 -6.64 10.51 4.49
CA ASP A 209 -6.63 11.25 3.23
C ASP A 209 -7.26 10.37 2.14
N LEU A 210 -8.39 10.80 1.60
CA LEU A 210 -9.18 10.05 0.63
C LEU A 210 -9.06 10.61 -0.80
N PHE A 211 -8.25 11.65 -1.00
CA PHE A 211 -8.11 12.31 -2.31
C PHE A 211 -7.45 11.44 -3.39
N GLY A 212 -6.77 10.37 -3.00
CA GLY A 212 -6.17 9.40 -3.93
C GLY A 212 -7.14 8.36 -4.49
N LEU A 213 -8.42 8.36 -4.06
CA LEU A 213 -9.43 7.46 -4.60
C LEU A 213 -10.06 8.08 -5.85
N ASP A 214 -9.90 7.41 -6.99
CA ASP A 214 -10.63 7.74 -8.21
C ASP A 214 -11.90 6.89 -8.27
N ILE A 215 -13.02 7.53 -7.99
CA ILE A 215 -14.37 6.95 -8.03
C ILE A 215 -15.19 7.52 -9.17
N SER A 216 -14.54 8.17 -10.14
CA SER A 216 -15.23 8.77 -11.28
C SER A 216 -15.91 7.70 -12.13
N THR A 217 -17.06 8.03 -12.69
CA THR A 217 -17.81 7.16 -13.58
C THR A 217 -18.00 7.82 -14.93
N SER A 218 -17.85 7.05 -15.99
CA SER A 218 -18.19 7.48 -17.34
C SER A 218 -19.70 7.31 -17.64
N ASP A 219 -20.42 6.54 -16.84
CA ASP A 219 -21.88 6.39 -16.98
C ASP A 219 -22.61 7.51 -16.23
N PRO A 220 -23.30 8.44 -16.94
CA PRO A 220 -24.03 9.51 -16.30
C PRO A 220 -25.22 9.04 -15.46
N LYS A 221 -25.59 7.78 -15.56
CA LYS A 221 -26.65 7.18 -14.76
C LYS A 221 -26.17 6.68 -13.40
N ILE A 222 -24.88 6.71 -13.15
CA ILE A 222 -24.28 6.27 -11.88
C ILE A 222 -23.73 7.49 -11.17
N GLN A 223 -24.05 7.65 -9.91
CA GLN A 223 -23.41 8.61 -9.02
C GLN A 223 -22.63 7.87 -7.95
N THR A 224 -21.46 8.37 -7.64
CA THR A 224 -20.57 7.83 -6.63
C THR A 224 -20.15 8.92 -5.65
N SER A 225 -19.93 8.55 -4.40
CA SER A 225 -19.42 9.46 -3.37
C SER A 225 -18.61 8.73 -2.33
N VAL A 226 -17.58 9.38 -1.80
CA VAL A 226 -16.83 8.86 -0.63
C VAL A 226 -17.42 9.47 0.64
N ALA A 227 -17.61 8.65 1.65
CA ALA A 227 -18.10 9.06 2.95
C ALA A 227 -17.26 8.47 4.09
N GLN A 228 -17.12 9.24 5.17
CA GLN A 228 -16.67 8.73 6.46
C GLN A 228 -17.87 8.75 7.41
N VAL A 229 -18.25 7.56 7.89
CA VAL A 229 -19.40 7.38 8.78
C VAL A 229 -18.91 6.84 10.11
N THR A 230 -19.26 7.53 11.20
CA THR A 230 -18.88 7.10 12.55
C THR A 230 -20.09 6.58 13.30
N GLU A 231 -20.05 5.32 13.67
CA GLU A 231 -21.10 4.65 14.44
C GLU A 231 -20.49 3.73 15.50
N ASN A 232 -21.03 3.74 16.69
CA ASN A 232 -20.61 2.88 17.81
C ASN A 232 -19.10 2.87 18.09
N GLY A 233 -18.43 4.02 17.93
CA GLY A 233 -17.00 4.15 18.15
C GLY A 233 -16.11 3.62 17.02
N VAL A 234 -16.68 3.30 15.88
CA VAL A 234 -15.97 2.89 14.65
C VAL A 234 -16.24 3.89 13.55
N THR A 235 -15.19 4.33 12.86
CA THR A 235 -15.29 5.12 11.63
C THR A 235 -15.05 4.21 10.44
N LYS A 236 -16.00 4.22 9.53
CA LYS A 236 -15.95 3.50 8.26
C LYS A 236 -15.61 4.46 7.14
N VAL A 237 -14.78 4.01 6.21
CA VAL A 237 -14.54 4.66 4.91
C VAL A 237 -15.36 3.91 3.88
N LEU A 238 -16.33 4.61 3.31
CA LEU A 238 -17.34 4.04 2.44
C LEU A 238 -17.32 4.73 1.07
N ILE A 239 -17.53 3.96 0.01
CA ILE A 239 -17.94 4.49 -1.28
C ILE A 239 -19.40 4.12 -1.48
N ASN A 240 -20.25 5.11 -1.59
CA ASN A 240 -21.66 4.94 -1.94
C ASN A 240 -21.82 5.08 -3.45
N TYR A 241 -22.69 4.28 -4.03
CA TYR A 241 -23.09 4.42 -5.42
C TYR A 241 -24.61 4.24 -5.56
N GLU A 242 -25.18 4.95 -6.53
CA GLU A 242 -26.59 4.84 -6.86
C GLU A 242 -26.83 5.10 -8.34
N THR A 243 -27.82 4.41 -8.90
CA THR A 243 -28.31 4.71 -10.24
C THR A 243 -29.26 5.89 -10.20
N VAL A 244 -28.96 6.92 -10.98
CA VAL A 244 -29.85 8.07 -11.15
C VAL A 244 -31.00 7.66 -12.07
N PRO A 245 -32.24 7.77 -11.63
CA PRO A 245 -33.40 7.52 -12.50
C PRO A 245 -33.35 8.44 -13.72
N GLU A 246 -33.64 7.92 -14.88
CA GLU A 246 -33.78 8.77 -16.06
C GLU A 246 -34.83 9.86 -15.77
N PRO A 247 -34.49 11.13 -16.09
CA PRO A 247 -35.46 12.21 -15.87
C PRO A 247 -36.78 11.84 -16.52
N ALA A 248 -37.88 11.94 -15.81
CA ALA A 248 -39.22 11.65 -16.31
C ALA A 248 -39.62 12.50 -17.54
N THR A 249 -38.72 13.34 -18.01
CA THR A 249 -38.85 14.17 -19.22
C THR A 249 -39.14 13.34 -20.49
N ALA A 250 -38.61 12.13 -20.61
CA ALA A 250 -38.92 11.26 -21.75
C ALA A 250 -40.38 10.77 -21.67
N THR A 251 -40.82 10.40 -20.48
CA THR A 251 -42.23 9.97 -20.24
C THR A 251 -43.21 11.14 -20.34
N LEU A 252 -42.84 12.31 -19.81
CA LEU A 252 -43.61 13.55 -19.96
C LEU A 252 -43.68 14.04 -21.42
N GLY A 253 -42.57 13.91 -22.15
CA GLY A 253 -42.50 14.19 -23.57
C GLY A 253 -43.42 13.30 -24.40
N LEU A 254 -43.42 12.00 -24.12
CA LEU A 254 -44.30 11.02 -24.78
C LEU A 254 -45.77 11.25 -24.42
N LEU A 255 -46.11 11.57 -23.16
CA LEU A 255 -47.45 11.91 -22.72
C LEU A 255 -47.91 13.23 -23.32
N GLY A 256 -47.01 14.22 -23.42
CA GLY A 256 -47.30 15.51 -24.05
C GLY A 256 -47.58 15.35 -25.56
N LEU A 257 -46.78 14.57 -26.27
CA LEU A 257 -46.97 14.25 -27.68
C LEU A 257 -48.26 13.43 -27.90
N GLY A 258 -48.51 12.44 -27.06
CA GLY A 258 -49.76 11.64 -27.11
C GLY A 258 -51.01 12.51 -26.89
N GLY A 259 -50.95 13.44 -25.95
CA GLY A 259 -51.99 14.41 -25.70
C GLY A 259 -52.26 15.37 -26.88
N LEU A 260 -51.21 15.82 -27.54
CA LEU A 260 -51.30 16.64 -28.75
C LEU A 260 -51.88 15.89 -29.94
N LEU A 261 -51.50 14.61 -30.13
CA LEU A 261 -52.04 13.78 -31.19
C LEU A 261 -53.52 13.41 -30.99
N LEU A 262 -53.93 13.22 -29.73
CA LEU A 262 -55.34 12.98 -29.39
C LEU A 262 -56.20 14.21 -29.61
N ARG A 263 -55.65 15.40 -29.35
CA ARG A 263 -56.34 16.67 -29.57
C ARG A 263 -56.55 16.96 -31.07
N ARG A 264 -55.61 16.54 -31.92
CA ARG A 264 -55.70 16.72 -33.37
C ARG A 264 -56.75 15.83 -34.05
N LYS A 265 -57.16 14.72 -33.43
CA LYS A 265 -58.23 13.83 -33.94
C LYS A 265 -59.64 14.30 -33.57
N ARG A 266 -59.77 15.32 -32.74
CA ARG A 266 -61.10 15.85 -32.33
C ARG A 266 -61.53 17.12 -33.05
N GLN A 267 -60.76 17.62 -34.02
CA GLN A 267 -61.12 18.62 -35.00
C GLN A 267 -61.36 17.98 -36.36
#